data_e954b4232d1999fa4ebc25451b4e72df
#
_entry.id   e954b4232d1999fa4ebc25451b4e72df
#
_cell.length_a   1.000
_cell.length_b   1.000
_cell.length_c   1.000
_cell.angle_alpha   90.00
_cell.angle_beta   90.00
_cell.angle_gamma   90.00
#
_symmetry.space_group_name_H-M   'P 1'
#
loop_
_entity.id
_entity.type
_entity.pdbx_description
1 polymer ?
#
loop_
_entity_poly.entity_id
_entity_poly.type
_entity_poly.pdbx_seq_one_letter_code
_entity_poly.pdbx_strand_id
1 'polypeptide(L)'
;MNDNVKFDIGLHGMCTYDKLALIKDFMKDSKIIYGNPPKKEELEKEYDMIVDCTGFHRVYLPKMKEDFFLPTYEYKVEYENGVPYDDFYIEPFPGMSGYFWYFPLGEKWAHIGAGDYNKNHIKATDAFLKKHGGKVVKTKGRPIRLATPDRCKPYYSGKVVGVGESIGTVYALLGEGIIPSMQCVDIFVENMHDFAAYEKAVEKHYKVYAKVFNFVRAKIHKDFNFLKALPDFLAIFRYMKKNEDRFGMDIRIADLLKVAKA
;
A
#
# COMPACT_ATOMS: atom_id res chain seq x y z
N MET A 1 11.34 18.44 17.61
CA MET A 1 11.25 18.22 16.14
C MET A 1 12.66 18.08 15.69
N ASN A 2 13.05 16.90 15.24
CA ASN A 2 14.37 16.72 14.66
C ASN A 2 14.43 17.53 13.37
N ASP A 3 15.57 18.16 13.11
CA ASP A 3 15.81 18.96 11.92
C ASP A 3 15.40 18.13 10.69
N ASN A 4 14.35 18.60 10.02
CA ASN A 4 13.77 17.90 8.87
C ASN A 4 14.83 17.87 7.77
N VAL A 5 15.44 16.74 7.55
CA VAL A 5 16.32 16.52 6.41
C VAL A 5 15.42 16.46 5.18
N LYS A 6 15.24 17.59 4.51
CA LYS A 6 14.64 17.62 3.18
C LYS A 6 15.63 17.08 2.16
N PHE A 7 15.15 16.26 1.26
CA PHE A 7 15.89 15.89 0.07
C PHE A 7 14.91 15.66 -1.06
N ASP A 8 15.31 16.09 -2.24
CA ASP A 8 14.53 15.89 -3.44
C ASP A 8 14.88 14.55 -4.06
N ILE A 9 13.85 13.80 -4.43
CA ILE A 9 13.98 12.56 -5.19
C ILE A 9 13.69 12.89 -6.64
N GLY A 10 14.59 12.54 -7.56
CA GLY A 10 14.34 12.65 -8.99
C GLY A 10 13.13 11.79 -9.36
N LEU A 11 12.15 12.39 -10.03
CA LEU A 11 10.93 11.71 -10.48
C LEU A 11 10.96 11.53 -11.98
N HIS A 12 10.45 10.38 -12.44
CA HIS A 12 10.27 10.12 -13.87
C HIS A 12 8.99 9.29 -14.07
N GLY A 13 8.00 9.95 -14.69
CA GLY A 13 6.73 9.31 -15.03
C GLY A 13 5.76 9.08 -13.86
N MET A 14 6.04 9.62 -12.67
CA MET A 14 5.07 9.58 -11.56
C MET A 14 3.93 10.56 -11.84
N CYS A 15 2.69 10.12 -11.65
CA CYS A 15 1.51 10.96 -11.86
C CYS A 15 0.40 10.60 -10.89
N THR A 16 -0.51 11.53 -10.68
CA THR A 16 -1.84 11.25 -10.11
C THR A 16 -2.81 10.90 -11.24
N TYR A 17 -3.77 10.04 -10.98
CA TYR A 17 -4.75 9.62 -11.96
C TYR A 17 -6.14 9.46 -11.34
N ASP A 18 -7.18 9.55 -12.17
CA ASP A 18 -8.56 9.27 -11.74
C ASP A 18 -8.74 7.75 -11.55
N LYS A 19 -8.55 7.30 -10.31
CA LYS A 19 -8.72 5.89 -9.95
C LYS A 19 -10.12 5.37 -10.26
N LEU A 20 -11.16 6.21 -10.13
CA LEU A 20 -12.53 5.78 -10.38
C LEU A 20 -12.78 5.56 -11.87
N ALA A 21 -12.25 6.44 -12.72
CA ALA A 21 -12.32 6.28 -14.17
C ALA A 21 -11.60 5.00 -14.62
N LEU A 22 -10.39 4.76 -14.09
CA LEU A 22 -9.62 3.52 -14.38
C LEU A 22 -10.37 2.26 -13.95
N ILE A 23 -10.96 2.24 -12.74
CA ILE A 23 -11.76 1.10 -12.27
C ILE A 23 -12.96 0.87 -13.19
N LYS A 24 -13.68 1.93 -13.59
CA LYS A 24 -14.83 1.80 -14.50
C LYS A 24 -14.43 1.23 -15.86
N ASP A 25 -13.27 1.64 -16.39
CA ASP A 25 -12.74 1.10 -17.64
C ASP A 25 -12.44 -0.39 -17.54
N PHE A 26 -11.75 -0.82 -16.48
CA PHE A 26 -11.49 -2.25 -16.25
C PHE A 26 -12.75 -3.09 -16.05
N MET A 27 -13.83 -2.49 -15.55
CA MET A 27 -15.08 -3.18 -15.22
C MET A 27 -16.13 -3.13 -16.32
N LYS A 28 -15.88 -2.42 -17.44
CA LYS A 28 -16.90 -2.16 -18.47
C LYS A 28 -17.57 -3.39 -19.06
N ASP A 29 -16.79 -4.49 -19.18
CA ASP A 29 -17.24 -5.75 -19.76
C ASP A 29 -17.61 -6.80 -18.68
N SER A 30 -17.64 -6.40 -17.40
CA SER A 30 -17.90 -7.30 -16.28
C SER A 30 -19.33 -7.17 -15.76
N LYS A 31 -19.95 -8.29 -15.39
CA LYS A 31 -21.22 -8.28 -14.65
C LYS A 31 -20.97 -7.87 -13.20
N ILE A 32 -21.47 -6.71 -12.80
CA ILE A 32 -21.29 -6.17 -11.46
C ILE A 32 -22.60 -6.27 -10.70
N ILE A 33 -22.52 -6.83 -9.49
CA ILE A 33 -23.64 -6.91 -8.56
C ILE A 33 -23.28 -6.05 -7.35
N TYR A 34 -24.09 -5.03 -7.09
CA TYR A 34 -23.94 -4.13 -5.95
C TYR A 34 -24.74 -4.65 -4.75
N GLY A 35 -24.22 -4.47 -3.55
CA GLY A 35 -24.87 -4.84 -2.31
C GLY A 35 -23.93 -5.50 -1.32
N ASN A 36 -24.51 -6.19 -0.34
CA ASN A 36 -23.72 -6.99 0.59
C ASN A 36 -23.18 -8.23 -0.10
N PRO A 37 -21.91 -8.61 0.17
CA PRO A 37 -21.34 -9.81 -0.42
C PRO A 37 -22.15 -11.03 0.03
N PRO A 38 -22.47 -11.99 -0.88
CA PRO A 38 -23.14 -13.23 -0.54
C PRO A 38 -22.33 -14.04 0.48
N LYS A 39 -22.97 -14.99 1.15
CA LYS A 39 -22.25 -15.92 2.02
C LYS A 39 -21.37 -16.86 1.18
N LYS A 40 -20.25 -17.28 1.78
CA LYS A 40 -19.30 -18.19 1.13
C LYS A 40 -19.98 -19.48 0.64
N GLU A 41 -20.82 -20.05 1.49
CA GLU A 41 -21.52 -21.32 1.24
C GLU A 41 -22.53 -21.22 0.08
N GLU A 42 -23.05 -20.03 -0.19
CA GLU A 42 -23.94 -19.76 -1.32
C GLU A 42 -23.13 -19.71 -2.61
N LEU A 43 -22.00 -18.98 -2.59
CA LEU A 43 -21.09 -18.89 -3.73
C LEU A 43 -20.47 -20.25 -4.09
N GLU A 44 -20.08 -21.06 -3.11
CA GLU A 44 -19.49 -22.39 -3.37
C GLU A 44 -20.45 -23.39 -4.02
N LYS A 45 -21.77 -23.15 -3.92
CA LYS A 45 -22.79 -23.94 -4.65
C LYS A 45 -22.95 -23.53 -6.11
N GLU A 46 -22.76 -22.24 -6.39
CA GLU A 46 -23.02 -21.64 -7.69
C GLU A 46 -21.78 -21.61 -8.58
N TYR A 47 -20.58 -21.44 -7.99
CA TYR A 47 -19.34 -21.22 -8.71
C TYR A 47 -18.30 -22.31 -8.43
N ASP A 48 -17.50 -22.62 -9.45
CA ASP A 48 -16.38 -23.56 -9.34
C ASP A 48 -15.15 -22.89 -8.70
N MET A 49 -15.04 -21.56 -8.81
CA MET A 49 -13.95 -20.78 -8.26
C MET A 49 -14.46 -19.43 -7.74
N ILE A 50 -13.95 -19.01 -6.59
CA ILE A 50 -14.23 -17.74 -5.95
C ILE A 50 -12.90 -17.01 -5.74
N VAL A 51 -12.75 -15.83 -6.34
CA VAL A 51 -11.53 -15.02 -6.17
C VAL A 51 -11.78 -13.93 -5.12
N ASP A 52 -11.12 -14.04 -3.97
CA ASP A 52 -11.21 -13.05 -2.89
C ASP A 52 -10.26 -11.87 -3.15
N CYS A 53 -10.79 -10.81 -3.78
CA CYS A 53 -10.14 -9.53 -3.98
C CYS A 53 -10.63 -8.46 -2.99
N THR A 54 -11.15 -8.85 -1.81
CA THR A 54 -11.75 -7.92 -0.84
C THR A 54 -10.72 -7.12 -0.03
N GLY A 55 -9.46 -7.25 -0.37
CA GLY A 55 -8.36 -6.48 0.20
C GLY A 55 -8.17 -6.75 1.68
N PHE A 56 -8.06 -5.69 2.48
CA PHE A 56 -7.87 -5.80 3.94
C PHE A 56 -8.91 -6.71 4.62
N HIS A 57 -10.15 -6.72 4.15
CA HIS A 57 -11.22 -7.48 4.80
C HIS A 57 -11.07 -8.99 4.66
N ARG A 58 -10.49 -9.48 3.56
CA ARG A 58 -10.26 -10.91 3.34
C ARG A 58 -11.51 -11.75 3.69
N VAL A 59 -12.62 -11.43 3.03
CA VAL A 59 -13.96 -11.86 3.44
C VAL A 59 -14.16 -13.37 3.37
N TYR A 60 -13.60 -14.02 2.34
CA TYR A 60 -13.88 -15.42 2.02
C TYR A 60 -12.76 -16.38 2.42
N LEU A 61 -11.55 -15.87 2.60
CA LEU A 61 -10.43 -16.67 3.09
C LEU A 61 -10.44 -16.81 4.61
N PRO A 62 -9.85 -17.87 5.18
CA PRO A 62 -9.69 -18.01 6.62
C PRO A 62 -9.01 -16.78 7.24
N LYS A 63 -9.46 -16.37 8.42
CA LYS A 63 -8.84 -15.29 9.17
C LYS A 63 -7.37 -15.62 9.48
N MET A 64 -6.51 -14.62 9.40
CA MET A 64 -5.11 -14.77 9.80
C MET A 64 -4.99 -14.84 11.32
N LYS A 65 -4.00 -15.59 11.81
CA LYS A 65 -3.70 -15.65 13.25
C LYS A 65 -3.18 -14.33 13.77
N GLU A 66 -2.32 -13.68 12.98
CA GLU A 66 -1.75 -12.37 13.25
C GLU A 66 -1.86 -11.52 11.99
N ASP A 67 -2.40 -10.33 12.12
CA ASP A 67 -2.44 -9.34 11.05
C ASP A 67 -1.67 -8.10 11.46
N PHE A 68 -1.00 -7.47 10.52
CA PHE A 68 -0.28 -6.23 10.74
C PHE A 68 -0.78 -5.20 9.73
N PHE A 69 -1.35 -4.13 10.24
CA PHE A 69 -1.97 -3.11 9.40
C PHE A 69 -1.70 -1.71 9.90
N LEU A 70 -1.83 -0.78 8.98
CA LEU A 70 -1.67 0.66 9.19
C LEU A 70 -3.02 1.35 9.02
N PRO A 71 -3.57 2.02 10.03
CA PRO A 71 -4.72 2.88 9.86
C PRO A 71 -4.33 4.09 9.03
N THR A 72 -5.18 4.47 8.07
CA THR A 72 -4.97 5.65 7.23
C THR A 72 -6.18 6.57 7.25
N TYR A 73 -5.93 7.86 7.01
CA TYR A 73 -6.94 8.90 6.95
C TYR A 73 -6.58 9.94 5.89
N GLU A 74 -7.53 10.35 5.07
CA GLU A 74 -7.30 11.23 3.94
C GLU A 74 -8.45 12.21 3.76
N TYR A 75 -8.13 13.47 3.46
CA TYR A 75 -9.03 14.50 2.97
C TYR A 75 -8.79 14.77 1.49
N LYS A 76 -9.86 14.94 0.72
CA LYS A 76 -9.84 15.74 -0.51
C LYS A 76 -10.20 17.16 -0.13
N VAL A 77 -9.32 18.12 -0.44
CA VAL A 77 -9.42 19.51 -0.01
C VAL A 77 -9.52 20.41 -1.25
N GLU A 78 -10.41 21.41 -1.17
CA GLU A 78 -10.54 22.52 -2.12
C GLU A 78 -9.91 23.77 -1.51
N TYR A 79 -9.01 24.44 -2.23
CA TYR A 79 -8.35 25.67 -1.83
C TYR A 79 -8.84 26.85 -2.68
N GLU A 80 -9.27 27.95 -2.05
CA GLU A 80 -9.79 29.12 -2.77
C GLU A 80 -8.71 29.82 -3.61
N ASN A 81 -7.51 29.94 -3.07
CA ASN A 81 -6.41 30.71 -3.68
C ASN A 81 -5.33 29.81 -4.33
N GLY A 82 -5.70 28.61 -4.75
CA GLY A 82 -4.77 27.61 -5.29
C GLY A 82 -4.17 26.71 -4.21
N VAL A 83 -3.57 25.62 -4.65
CA VAL A 83 -2.96 24.63 -3.77
C VAL A 83 -1.73 25.21 -3.05
N PRO A 84 -1.43 24.80 -1.79
CA PRO A 84 -0.30 25.35 -1.03
C PRO A 84 1.08 24.97 -1.58
N TYR A 85 1.16 23.90 -2.37
CA TYR A 85 2.38 23.43 -3.04
C TYR A 85 2.02 22.82 -4.39
N ASP A 86 2.87 23.07 -5.39
CA ASP A 86 2.66 22.56 -6.76
C ASP A 86 3.15 21.12 -6.92
N ASP A 87 4.00 20.64 -6.02
CA ASP A 87 4.57 19.32 -6.06
C ASP A 87 4.08 18.48 -4.86
N PHE A 88 4.12 17.14 -4.99
CA PHE A 88 3.77 16.27 -3.89
C PHE A 88 4.94 16.10 -2.93
N TYR A 89 4.65 15.80 -1.68
CA TYR A 89 5.66 15.39 -0.72
C TYR A 89 5.15 14.34 0.26
N ILE A 90 6.10 13.65 0.86
CA ILE A 90 5.89 12.64 1.89
C ILE A 90 6.76 13.02 3.09
N GLU A 91 6.16 13.07 4.27
CA GLU A 91 6.85 13.34 5.54
C GLU A 91 6.76 12.09 6.44
N PRO A 92 7.87 11.32 6.61
CA PRO A 92 7.87 10.17 7.50
C PRO A 92 7.66 10.57 8.97
N PHE A 93 6.88 9.79 9.69
CA PHE A 93 6.79 9.94 11.14
C PHE A 93 8.02 9.35 11.84
N PRO A 94 8.37 9.85 13.04
CA PRO A 94 9.50 9.35 13.80
C PRO A 94 9.45 7.83 13.98
N GLY A 95 10.58 7.16 13.75
CA GLY A 95 10.70 5.71 13.80
C GLY A 95 10.01 4.99 12.65
N MET A 96 9.71 5.68 11.56
CA MET A 96 9.04 5.12 10.37
C MET A 96 7.72 4.41 10.71
N SER A 97 7.00 4.90 11.71
CA SER A 97 5.71 4.32 12.09
C SER A 97 4.59 4.56 11.06
N GLY A 98 4.90 5.34 10.06
CA GLY A 98 4.05 5.75 8.96
C GLY A 98 4.54 7.05 8.35
N TYR A 99 3.70 7.71 7.58
CA TYR A 99 4.02 8.99 6.97
C TYR A 99 2.76 9.81 6.68
N PHE A 100 2.94 11.12 6.58
CA PHE A 100 2.00 12.06 6.00
C PHE A 100 2.28 12.18 4.50
N TRP A 101 1.25 12.39 3.69
CA TRP A 101 1.36 12.66 2.26
C TRP A 101 0.52 13.87 1.85
N TYR A 102 1.02 14.57 0.86
CA TYR A 102 0.35 15.66 0.17
C TYR A 102 0.46 15.42 -1.33
N PHE A 103 -0.68 15.33 -2.02
CA PHE A 103 -0.76 15.12 -3.46
C PHE A 103 -1.63 16.20 -4.11
N PRO A 104 -1.05 17.17 -4.84
CA PRO A 104 -1.83 18.13 -5.60
C PRO A 104 -2.54 17.43 -6.77
N LEU A 105 -3.76 17.85 -7.06
CA LEU A 105 -4.60 17.34 -8.15
C LEU A 105 -4.84 18.38 -9.24
N GLY A 106 -4.06 19.45 -9.26
CA GLY A 106 -4.19 20.60 -10.13
C GLY A 106 -4.90 21.78 -9.45
N GLU A 107 -4.76 22.94 -10.04
CA GLU A 107 -5.22 24.28 -9.67
C GLU A 107 -5.58 24.52 -8.20
N LYS A 108 -6.68 23.95 -7.72
CA LYS A 108 -7.22 24.20 -6.38
C LYS A 108 -7.52 22.94 -5.56
N TRP A 109 -7.13 21.79 -6.03
CA TRP A 109 -7.45 20.53 -5.37
C TRP A 109 -6.21 19.80 -4.89
N ALA A 110 -6.28 19.18 -3.70
CA ALA A 110 -5.28 18.25 -3.23
C ALA A 110 -5.90 17.11 -2.41
N HIS A 111 -5.22 15.98 -2.40
CA HIS A 111 -5.35 14.96 -1.37
C HIS A 111 -4.30 15.19 -0.29
N ILE A 112 -4.72 15.28 0.97
CA ILE A 112 -3.86 15.29 2.14
C ILE A 112 -4.24 14.14 3.05
N GLY A 113 -3.25 13.41 3.53
CA GLY A 113 -3.56 12.29 4.38
C GLY A 113 -2.34 11.75 5.13
N ALA A 114 -2.58 10.78 5.95
CA ALA A 114 -1.52 10.11 6.70
C ALA A 114 -1.92 8.67 7.03
N GLY A 115 -0.91 7.83 7.19
CA GLY A 115 -1.02 6.54 7.83
C GLY A 115 -0.02 6.44 8.96
N ASP A 116 -0.41 5.94 10.14
CA ASP A 116 0.50 5.84 11.27
C ASP A 116 0.13 4.69 12.20
N TYR A 117 1.06 3.81 12.46
CA TYR A 117 0.91 2.73 13.43
C TYR A 117 0.63 3.26 14.84
N ASN A 118 1.24 4.39 15.21
CA ASN A 118 1.03 5.06 16.50
C ASN A 118 -0.23 5.96 16.54
N LYS A 119 -1.07 5.89 15.49
CA LYS A 119 -2.37 6.58 15.41
C LYS A 119 -2.29 8.12 15.43
N ASN A 120 -1.17 8.72 15.01
CA ASN A 120 -1.04 10.17 14.87
C ASN A 120 -1.56 10.71 13.53
N HIS A 121 -2.00 9.84 12.62
CA HIS A 121 -2.38 10.16 11.25
C HIS A 121 -3.48 11.24 11.17
N ILE A 122 -4.55 11.15 11.96
CA ILE A 122 -5.61 12.16 11.97
C ILE A 122 -5.05 13.52 12.44
N LYS A 123 -4.32 13.52 13.55
CA LYS A 123 -3.73 14.76 14.12
C LYS A 123 -2.78 15.45 13.12
N ALA A 124 -1.98 14.69 12.38
CA ALA A 124 -1.07 15.22 11.37
C ALA A 124 -1.84 15.85 10.21
N THR A 125 -2.87 15.16 9.70
CA THR A 125 -3.71 15.65 8.60
C THR A 125 -4.47 16.91 9.00
N ASP A 126 -5.03 16.95 10.22
CA ASP A 126 -5.73 18.13 10.76
C ASP A 126 -4.77 19.31 10.99
N ALA A 127 -3.56 19.05 11.47
CA ALA A 127 -2.54 20.08 11.65
C ALA A 127 -2.14 20.75 10.33
N PHE A 128 -2.02 19.96 9.27
CA PHE A 128 -1.75 20.49 7.92
C PHE A 128 -2.92 21.36 7.44
N LEU A 129 -4.16 20.86 7.56
CA LEU A 129 -5.35 21.59 7.16
C LEU A 129 -5.47 22.92 7.94
N LYS A 130 -5.22 22.90 9.25
CA LYS A 130 -5.21 24.11 10.07
C LYS A 130 -4.16 25.14 9.63
N LYS A 131 -2.99 24.68 9.20
CA LYS A 131 -1.88 25.55 8.76
C LYS A 131 -2.14 26.19 7.41
N HIS A 132 -2.70 25.43 6.46
CA HIS A 132 -2.82 25.85 5.06
C HIS A 132 -4.25 26.23 4.64
N GLY A 133 -5.23 26.01 5.51
CA GLY A 133 -6.64 26.24 5.20
C GLY A 133 -7.20 25.24 4.22
N GLY A 134 -8.29 25.64 3.54
CA GLY A 134 -9.00 24.86 2.56
C GLY A 134 -10.28 24.23 3.12
N LYS A 135 -11.17 23.84 2.21
CA LYS A 135 -12.46 23.21 2.50
C LYS A 135 -12.39 21.72 2.25
N VAL A 136 -12.59 20.91 3.29
CA VAL A 136 -12.70 19.45 3.13
C VAL A 136 -13.98 19.12 2.37
N VAL A 137 -13.85 18.48 1.21
CA VAL A 137 -14.98 18.08 0.37
C VAL A 137 -15.26 16.58 0.45
N LYS A 138 -14.26 15.80 0.84
CA LYS A 138 -14.40 14.36 1.04
C LYS A 138 -13.41 13.85 2.07
N THR A 139 -13.88 12.92 2.89
CA THR A 139 -13.06 12.21 3.88
C THR A 139 -13.08 10.72 3.57
N LYS A 140 -11.93 10.09 3.70
CA LYS A 140 -11.78 8.63 3.61
C LYS A 140 -10.83 8.14 4.70
N GLY A 141 -11.08 6.94 5.18
CA GLY A 141 -10.17 6.23 6.08
C GLY A 141 -10.37 4.74 5.93
N ARG A 142 -9.27 4.01 5.86
CA ARG A 142 -9.27 2.55 5.84
C ARG A 142 -7.93 2.02 6.32
N PRO A 143 -7.89 0.84 6.93
CA PRO A 143 -6.63 0.18 7.18
C PRO A 143 -6.00 -0.32 5.87
N ILE A 144 -4.67 -0.37 5.84
CA ILE A 144 -3.88 -1.01 4.79
C ILE A 144 -3.16 -2.18 5.43
N ARG A 145 -3.26 -3.38 4.85
CA ARG A 145 -2.50 -4.53 5.32
C ARG A 145 -1.03 -4.37 4.94
N LEU A 146 -0.16 -4.39 5.94
CA LEU A 146 1.29 -4.41 5.76
C LEU A 146 1.88 -5.81 5.92
N ALA A 147 1.14 -6.75 6.52
CA ALA A 147 1.53 -8.16 6.56
C ALA A 147 1.72 -8.68 5.13
N THR A 148 2.87 -9.29 4.88
CA THR A 148 3.31 -9.75 3.56
C THR A 148 2.84 -11.17 3.26
N PRO A 149 2.91 -11.65 2.00
CA PRO A 149 2.33 -12.94 1.63
C PRO A 149 2.77 -14.11 2.51
N ASP A 150 4.04 -14.21 2.87
CA ASP A 150 4.55 -15.26 3.76
C ASP A 150 3.82 -15.33 5.12
N ARG A 151 3.15 -14.26 5.54
CA ARG A 151 2.35 -14.15 6.78
C ARG A 151 0.85 -14.26 6.56
N CYS A 152 0.42 -14.19 5.29
CA CYS A 152 -1.00 -14.17 4.92
C CYS A 152 -1.54 -15.53 4.44
N LYS A 153 -0.87 -16.61 4.79
CA LYS A 153 -1.34 -17.97 4.47
C LYS A 153 -2.62 -18.35 5.25
N PRO A 154 -3.45 -19.23 4.70
CA PRO A 154 -3.40 -19.83 3.36
C PRO A 154 -3.85 -18.86 2.27
N TYR A 155 -3.30 -18.96 1.05
CA TYR A 155 -3.74 -18.14 -0.09
C TYR A 155 -4.99 -18.69 -0.76
N TYR A 156 -5.34 -19.94 -0.49
CA TYR A 156 -6.56 -20.57 -0.95
C TYR A 156 -7.15 -21.51 0.09
N SER A 157 -8.45 -21.75 0.01
CA SER A 157 -9.18 -22.66 0.91
C SER A 157 -10.45 -23.15 0.22
N GLY A 158 -10.50 -24.45 -0.11
CA GLY A 158 -11.58 -25.00 -0.92
C GLY A 158 -11.59 -24.35 -2.32
N LYS A 159 -12.75 -23.84 -2.71
CA LYS A 159 -12.94 -23.13 -3.98
C LYS A 159 -12.47 -21.68 -3.96
N VAL A 160 -12.07 -21.16 -2.81
CA VAL A 160 -11.67 -19.75 -2.64
C VAL A 160 -10.18 -19.59 -2.83
N VAL A 161 -9.77 -18.61 -3.64
CA VAL A 161 -8.38 -18.18 -3.80
C VAL A 161 -8.29 -16.65 -3.59
N GLY A 162 -7.31 -16.19 -2.81
CA GLY A 162 -7.07 -14.77 -2.55
C GLY A 162 -6.12 -14.17 -3.58
N VAL A 163 -6.37 -12.90 -3.94
CA VAL A 163 -5.53 -12.14 -4.86
C VAL A 163 -5.35 -10.72 -4.33
N GLY A 164 -4.17 -10.16 -4.47
CA GLY A 164 -3.86 -8.80 -4.07
C GLY A 164 -3.72 -8.63 -2.55
N GLU A 165 -4.23 -7.53 -2.00
CA GLU A 165 -4.09 -7.20 -0.57
C GLU A 165 -4.71 -8.27 0.36
N SER A 166 -5.66 -9.08 -0.11
CA SER A 166 -6.23 -10.19 0.69
C SER A 166 -5.18 -11.23 1.09
N ILE A 167 -4.09 -11.33 0.33
CA ILE A 167 -2.94 -12.18 0.62
C ILE A 167 -1.65 -11.37 0.86
N GLY A 168 -1.75 -10.07 1.14
CA GLY A 168 -0.63 -9.26 1.63
C GLY A 168 0.33 -8.75 0.56
N THR A 169 -0.12 -8.47 -0.66
CA THR A 169 0.77 -7.98 -1.73
C THR A 169 1.12 -6.50 -1.66
N VAL A 170 0.82 -5.82 -0.56
CA VAL A 170 1.20 -4.40 -0.37
C VAL A 170 2.69 -4.27 -0.07
N TYR A 171 3.37 -3.37 -0.77
CA TYR A 171 4.77 -3.02 -0.48
C TYR A 171 4.85 -2.14 0.77
N ALA A 172 5.22 -2.73 1.89
CA ALA A 172 5.04 -2.13 3.22
C ALA A 172 5.78 -0.80 3.44
N LEU A 173 6.90 -0.54 2.74
CA LEU A 173 7.68 0.69 2.89
C LEU A 173 6.93 1.92 2.38
N LEU A 174 6.17 1.77 1.29
CA LEU A 174 5.45 2.86 0.61
C LEU A 174 3.93 2.75 0.73
N GLY A 175 3.40 1.67 1.32
CA GLY A 175 1.96 1.39 1.30
C GLY A 175 1.41 1.17 -0.11
N GLU A 176 2.29 0.85 -1.08
CA GLU A 176 1.93 0.64 -2.47
C GLU A 176 1.24 -0.71 -2.65
N GLY A 177 0.00 -0.69 -3.11
CA GLY A 177 -0.79 -1.92 -3.28
C GLY A 177 -1.34 -2.12 -4.69
N ILE A 178 -1.45 -1.08 -5.52
CA ILE A 178 -2.13 -1.17 -6.82
C ILE A 178 -1.32 -2.00 -7.81
N ILE A 179 -0.10 -1.59 -8.13
CA ILE A 179 0.76 -2.32 -9.08
C ILE A 179 1.09 -3.74 -8.56
N PRO A 180 1.47 -3.94 -7.28
CA PRO A 180 1.65 -5.31 -6.77
C PRO A 180 0.39 -6.18 -6.88
N SER A 181 -0.80 -5.62 -6.65
CA SER A 181 -2.03 -6.41 -6.81
C SER A 181 -2.30 -6.78 -8.28
N MET A 182 -1.99 -5.89 -9.23
CA MET A 182 -2.08 -6.21 -10.67
C MET A 182 -1.10 -7.33 -11.05
N GLN A 183 0.15 -7.25 -10.59
CA GLN A 183 1.13 -8.34 -10.78
C GLN A 183 0.66 -9.67 -10.14
N CYS A 184 -0.03 -9.58 -9.00
CA CYS A 184 -0.64 -10.75 -8.39
C CYS A 184 -1.77 -11.37 -9.25
N VAL A 185 -2.54 -10.51 -9.93
CA VAL A 185 -3.55 -10.98 -10.90
C VAL A 185 -2.90 -11.73 -12.05
N ASP A 186 -1.82 -11.21 -12.63
CA ASP A 186 -1.07 -11.88 -13.70
C ASP A 186 -0.59 -13.26 -13.25
N ILE A 187 0.05 -13.34 -12.06
CA ILE A 187 0.49 -14.61 -11.48
C ILE A 187 -0.68 -15.57 -11.26
N PHE A 188 -1.83 -15.03 -10.81
CA PHE A 188 -3.04 -15.85 -10.62
C PHE A 188 -3.56 -16.42 -11.94
N VAL A 189 -3.70 -15.59 -12.96
CA VAL A 189 -4.21 -16.02 -14.28
C VAL A 189 -3.31 -17.09 -14.90
N GLU A 190 -1.99 -16.94 -14.79
CA GLU A 190 -1.03 -17.94 -15.27
C GLU A 190 -1.12 -19.30 -14.55
N ASN A 191 -1.63 -19.31 -13.31
CA ASN A 191 -1.66 -20.49 -12.44
C ASN A 191 -3.06 -20.84 -11.93
N MET A 192 -4.13 -20.31 -12.53
CA MET A 192 -5.50 -20.43 -12.01
C MET A 192 -6.04 -21.85 -11.91
N HIS A 193 -5.43 -22.80 -12.62
CA HIS A 193 -5.81 -24.22 -12.62
C HIS A 193 -5.01 -25.06 -11.61
N ASP A 194 -3.98 -24.48 -10.97
CA ASP A 194 -3.14 -25.13 -9.95
C ASP A 194 -2.81 -24.13 -8.82
N PHE A 195 -3.60 -24.17 -7.77
CA PHE A 195 -3.40 -23.26 -6.63
C PHE A 195 -2.09 -23.51 -5.86
N ALA A 196 -1.53 -24.71 -5.93
CA ALA A 196 -0.22 -24.99 -5.35
C ALA A 196 0.93 -24.34 -6.17
N ALA A 197 0.81 -24.35 -7.49
CA ALA A 197 1.70 -23.61 -8.37
C ALA A 197 1.55 -22.09 -8.15
N TYR A 198 0.31 -21.59 -8.04
CA TYR A 198 0.02 -20.20 -7.70
C TYR A 198 0.70 -19.76 -6.40
N GLU A 199 0.55 -20.55 -5.32
CA GLU A 199 1.18 -20.24 -4.02
C GLU A 199 2.70 -20.13 -4.16
N LYS A 200 3.36 -21.07 -4.83
CA LYS A 200 4.82 -21.03 -5.06
C LYS A 200 5.25 -19.82 -5.89
N ALA A 201 4.47 -19.45 -6.92
CA ALA A 201 4.75 -18.30 -7.76
C ALA A 201 4.62 -16.99 -6.97
N VAL A 202 3.59 -16.82 -6.14
CA VAL A 202 3.41 -15.70 -5.23
C VAL A 202 4.58 -15.60 -4.25
N GLU A 203 4.95 -16.68 -3.57
CA GLU A 203 6.07 -16.68 -2.63
C GLU A 203 7.39 -16.28 -3.29
N LYS A 204 7.64 -16.79 -4.49
CA LYS A 204 8.83 -16.45 -5.28
C LYS A 204 8.86 -14.98 -5.65
N HIS A 205 7.74 -14.45 -6.17
CA HIS A 205 7.65 -13.07 -6.66
C HIS A 205 7.79 -12.05 -5.52
N TYR A 206 7.08 -12.27 -4.41
CA TYR A 206 7.05 -11.34 -3.27
C TYR A 206 8.09 -11.64 -2.18
N LYS A 207 9.08 -12.49 -2.43
CA LYS A 207 10.10 -12.88 -1.44
C LYS A 207 10.79 -11.69 -0.77
N VAL A 208 11.04 -10.61 -1.50
CA VAL A 208 11.68 -9.41 -0.94
C VAL A 208 10.76 -8.65 0.02
N TYR A 209 9.43 -8.78 -0.12
CA TYR A 209 8.47 -8.07 0.72
C TYR A 209 8.59 -8.48 2.20
N ALA A 210 8.90 -9.73 2.49
CA ALA A 210 9.19 -10.18 3.84
C ALA A 210 10.35 -9.40 4.48
N LYS A 211 11.40 -9.09 3.70
CA LYS A 211 12.54 -8.27 4.17
C LYS A 211 12.13 -6.83 4.44
N VAL A 212 11.34 -6.25 3.52
CA VAL A 212 10.76 -4.91 3.70
C VAL A 212 9.91 -4.84 4.95
N PHE A 213 9.01 -5.81 5.14
CA PHE A 213 8.16 -5.89 6.33
C PHE A 213 8.98 -6.00 7.62
N ASN A 214 9.98 -6.88 7.67
CA ASN A 214 10.84 -7.03 8.85
C ASN A 214 11.58 -5.74 9.17
N PHE A 215 12.09 -5.03 8.14
CA PHE A 215 12.74 -3.73 8.30
C PHE A 215 11.77 -2.69 8.89
N VAL A 216 10.59 -2.51 8.30
CA VAL A 216 9.56 -1.56 8.77
C VAL A 216 9.10 -1.91 10.19
N ARG A 217 8.82 -3.19 10.45
CA ARG A 217 8.38 -3.67 11.76
C ARG A 217 9.43 -3.40 12.85
N ALA A 218 10.71 -3.68 12.57
CA ALA A 218 11.80 -3.42 13.53
C ALA A 218 11.91 -1.94 13.88
N LYS A 219 11.70 -1.04 12.90
CA LYS A 219 11.67 0.41 13.14
C LYS A 219 10.49 0.80 14.02
N ILE A 220 9.29 0.33 13.70
CA ILE A 220 8.06 0.62 14.46
C ILE A 220 8.19 0.18 15.92
N HIS A 221 8.73 -1.02 16.17
CA HIS A 221 8.87 -1.56 17.52
C HIS A 221 10.13 -1.08 18.27
N LYS A 222 10.94 -0.20 17.65
CA LYS A 222 12.17 0.37 18.23
C LYS A 222 13.23 -0.69 18.59
N ASP A 223 13.18 -1.85 17.95
CA ASP A 223 14.17 -2.92 18.08
C ASP A 223 15.14 -2.96 16.87
N PHE A 224 15.17 -1.88 16.11
CA PHE A 224 16.00 -1.74 14.92
C PHE A 224 17.49 -1.70 15.26
N ASN A 225 18.24 -2.63 14.70
CA ASN A 225 19.69 -2.65 14.74
C ASN A 225 20.24 -2.63 13.31
N PHE A 226 20.91 -1.55 12.93
CA PHE A 226 21.38 -1.34 11.57
C PHE A 226 22.32 -2.44 11.08
N LEU A 227 23.25 -2.92 11.92
CA LEU A 227 24.19 -3.97 11.52
C LEU A 227 23.47 -5.29 11.22
N LYS A 228 22.47 -5.64 12.04
CA LYS A 228 21.63 -6.82 11.81
C LYS A 228 20.72 -6.67 10.59
N ALA A 229 20.23 -5.45 10.33
CA ALA A 229 19.34 -5.14 9.22
C ALA A 229 20.07 -4.91 7.89
N LEU A 230 21.40 -4.78 7.88
CA LEU A 230 22.17 -4.44 6.69
C LEU A 230 21.96 -5.40 5.50
N PRO A 231 21.88 -6.73 5.66
CA PRO A 231 21.61 -7.63 4.54
C PRO A 231 20.22 -7.40 3.93
N ASP A 232 19.21 -7.16 4.75
CA ASP A 232 17.85 -6.86 4.28
C ASP A 232 17.77 -5.48 3.63
N PHE A 233 18.41 -4.47 4.22
CA PHE A 233 18.55 -3.14 3.63
C PHE A 233 19.18 -3.18 2.24
N LEU A 234 20.28 -3.92 2.06
CA LEU A 234 20.92 -4.08 0.75
C LEU A 234 20.02 -4.82 -0.25
N ALA A 235 19.25 -5.81 0.20
CA ALA A 235 18.31 -6.51 -0.67
C ALA A 235 17.14 -5.60 -1.09
N ILE A 236 16.62 -4.79 -0.15
CA ILE A 236 15.59 -3.77 -0.42
C ILE A 236 16.13 -2.75 -1.43
N PHE A 237 17.32 -2.20 -1.21
CA PHE A 237 17.95 -1.26 -2.12
C PHE A 237 18.07 -1.84 -3.54
N ARG A 238 18.64 -3.05 -3.69
CA ARG A 238 18.78 -3.71 -4.99
C ARG A 238 17.44 -3.93 -5.68
N TYR A 239 16.41 -4.31 -4.93
CA TYR A 239 15.07 -4.49 -5.45
C TYR A 239 14.49 -3.17 -5.94
N MET A 240 14.55 -2.11 -5.14
CA MET A 240 14.04 -0.79 -5.52
C MET A 240 14.81 -0.22 -6.72
N LYS A 241 16.15 -0.33 -6.72
CA LYS A 241 17.00 0.13 -7.83
C LYS A 241 16.68 -0.59 -9.15
N LYS A 242 16.45 -1.90 -9.10
CA LYS A 242 16.04 -2.68 -10.28
C LYS A 242 14.66 -2.30 -10.81
N ASN A 243 13.81 -1.71 -9.98
CA ASN A 243 12.43 -1.36 -10.29
C ASN A 243 12.20 0.17 -10.27
N GLU A 244 13.22 0.99 -10.55
CA GLU A 244 13.11 2.45 -10.55
C GLU A 244 11.97 2.95 -11.43
N ASP A 245 11.86 2.44 -12.65
CA ASP A 245 10.79 2.79 -13.59
C ASP A 245 9.39 2.49 -13.01
N ARG A 246 9.25 1.36 -12.32
CA ARG A 246 8.00 1.01 -11.65
C ARG A 246 7.66 1.97 -10.51
N PHE A 247 8.65 2.39 -9.74
CA PHE A 247 8.45 3.34 -8.64
C PHE A 247 8.34 4.79 -9.15
N GLY A 248 8.72 5.05 -10.39
CA GLY A 248 8.71 6.38 -11.00
C GLY A 248 9.66 7.36 -10.32
N MET A 249 10.73 6.87 -9.67
CA MET A 249 11.67 7.70 -8.92
C MET A 249 13.09 7.15 -8.95
N ASP A 250 14.07 8.06 -8.88
CA ASP A 250 15.48 7.71 -8.72
C ASP A 250 15.75 7.10 -7.34
N ILE A 251 16.32 5.91 -7.31
CA ILE A 251 16.67 5.23 -6.07
C ILE A 251 18.18 5.36 -5.80
N ARG A 252 18.52 6.16 -4.80
CA ARG A 252 19.89 6.38 -4.36
C ARG A 252 20.11 5.78 -2.97
N ILE A 253 21.21 5.06 -2.79
CA ILE A 253 21.52 4.44 -1.49
C ILE A 253 21.65 5.48 -0.37
N ALA A 254 22.17 6.68 -0.69
CA ALA A 254 22.31 7.78 0.26
C ALA A 254 20.95 8.25 0.81
N ASP A 255 19.90 8.28 -0.03
CA ASP A 255 18.57 8.71 0.37
C ASP A 255 17.87 7.65 1.20
N LEU A 256 17.99 6.38 0.82
CA LEU A 256 17.50 5.27 1.66
C LEU A 256 18.20 5.21 3.03
N LEU A 257 19.49 5.56 3.10
CA LEU A 257 20.21 5.64 4.37
C LEU A 257 19.70 6.79 5.26
N LYS A 258 19.32 7.94 4.68
CA LYS A 258 18.66 9.03 5.41
C LYS A 258 17.33 8.57 6.01
N VAL A 259 16.50 7.92 5.17
CA VAL A 259 15.22 7.33 5.61
C VAL A 259 15.43 6.27 6.69
N ALA A 260 16.44 5.42 6.55
CA ALA A 260 16.75 4.38 7.55
C ALA A 260 17.23 4.95 8.90
N LYS A 261 17.79 6.16 8.92
CA LYS A 261 18.24 6.84 10.16
C LYS A 261 17.14 7.66 10.83
N ALA A 262 16.13 8.11 10.07
CA ALA A 262 14.95 8.80 10.61
C ALA A 262 14.05 7.84 11.42
#